data_fdea157b6d0d2f7c23c104c8985ebd2a
#
_entry.id   fdea157b6d0d2f7c23c104c8985ebd2a
#
_cell.length_a   1.000
_cell.length_b   1.000
_cell.length_c   1.000
_cell.angle_alpha   90.00
_cell.angle_beta   90.00
_cell.angle_gamma   90.00
#
_symmetry.space_group_name_H-M   'P 1'
#
loop_
_entity.id
_entity.type
_entity.pdbx_description
1 polymer ?
#
loop_
_entity_poly.entity_id
_entity_poly.type
_entity_poly.pdbx_seq_one_letter_code
_entity_poly.pdbx_strand_id
1 'polypeptide(L)'
;MKIIGANLMPEPAKVLITGASGLLGANLVRHYAPKTETTGWYAKNPITIACAEIEKNDITDQQAVSQALERIQPDLIVHCAAATNVEWCEQNPDAAKAINETATEFLAEKAKELSAKFVFTSTDSVFDGNSSKYAEFDPPKPLNSYASGKVRTEKLV
;
A
#
# COMPACT_ATOMS: atom_id res chain seq x y z
N MET A 1 -4.49 34.86 9.79
CA MET A 1 -4.14 34.32 8.47
C MET A 1 -5.27 33.34 8.07
N LYS A 2 -6.20 33.78 7.20
CA LYS A 2 -7.27 32.91 6.70
C LYS A 2 -6.65 32.00 5.64
N ILE A 3 -6.61 30.71 5.88
CA ILE A 3 -6.35 29.70 4.83
C ILE A 3 -7.65 29.60 4.03
N ILE A 4 -7.70 30.33 2.90
CA ILE A 4 -8.80 30.26 1.95
C ILE A 4 -8.51 29.10 1.00
N GLY A 5 -9.40 28.08 1.01
CA GLY A 5 -9.55 27.13 -0.08
C GLY A 5 -8.57 25.96 -0.11
N ALA A 6 -8.37 25.24 0.98
CA ALA A 6 -8.17 23.81 0.83
C ALA A 6 -9.53 23.24 0.37
N ASN A 7 -9.64 22.79 -0.87
CA ASN A 7 -10.70 21.89 -1.28
C ASN A 7 -10.48 20.61 -0.43
N LEU A 8 -11.06 20.61 0.77
CA LEU A 8 -11.11 19.43 1.62
C LEU A 8 -11.95 18.43 0.84
N MET A 9 -11.25 17.50 0.20
CA MET A 9 -11.94 16.35 -0.38
C MET A 9 -12.74 15.70 0.75
N PRO A 10 -13.95 15.23 0.51
CA PRO A 10 -14.73 14.58 1.55
C PRO A 10 -13.87 13.45 2.17
N GLU A 11 -13.90 13.32 3.47
CA GLU A 11 -13.25 12.21 4.18
C GLU A 11 -13.75 10.89 3.55
N PRO A 12 -12.87 9.92 3.28
CA PRO A 12 -13.29 8.64 2.73
C PRO A 12 -14.22 7.96 3.73
N ALA A 13 -15.39 7.46 3.26
CA ALA A 13 -16.30 6.71 4.10
C ALA A 13 -15.78 5.29 4.35
N LYS A 14 -15.15 4.69 3.34
CA LYS A 14 -14.62 3.33 3.36
C LYS A 14 -13.14 3.30 3.04
N VAL A 15 -12.35 2.74 3.95
CA VAL A 15 -10.89 2.67 3.84
C VAL A 15 -10.43 1.23 3.88
N LEU A 16 -9.69 0.82 2.86
CA LEU A 16 -8.99 -0.46 2.84
C LEU A 16 -7.50 -0.25 3.09
N ILE A 17 -6.95 -1.01 4.04
CA ILE A 17 -5.52 -0.98 4.36
C ILE A 17 -4.94 -2.38 4.17
N THR A 18 -4.07 -2.56 3.19
CA THR A 18 -3.34 -3.82 3.03
C THR A 18 -2.12 -3.86 3.93
N GLY A 19 -1.66 -5.06 4.31
CA GLY A 19 -0.56 -5.19 5.25
C GLY A 19 -0.91 -4.75 6.67
N ALA A 20 -2.17 -4.91 7.07
CA ALA A 20 -2.70 -4.50 8.36
C ALA A 20 -1.98 -5.10 9.57
N SER A 21 -1.30 -6.24 9.43
CA SER A 21 -0.48 -6.84 10.49
C SER A 21 0.95 -6.28 10.59
N GLY A 22 1.35 -5.39 9.66
CA GLY A 22 2.63 -4.70 9.73
C GLY A 22 2.57 -3.44 10.61
N LEU A 23 3.76 -2.88 10.92
CA LEU A 23 3.86 -1.70 11.79
C LEU A 23 3.02 -0.52 11.28
N LEU A 24 3.21 -0.12 10.03
CA LEU A 24 2.48 1.01 9.44
C LEU A 24 1.00 0.68 9.28
N GLY A 25 0.67 -0.47 8.68
CA GLY A 25 -0.71 -0.88 8.42
C GLY A 25 -1.56 -0.94 9.68
N ALA A 26 -1.04 -1.55 10.77
CA ALA A 26 -1.75 -1.63 12.04
C ALA A 26 -2.03 -0.25 12.67
N ASN A 27 -1.08 0.68 12.55
CA ASN A 27 -1.27 2.05 13.05
C ASN A 27 -2.28 2.83 12.20
N LEU A 28 -2.27 2.65 10.89
CA LEU A 28 -3.26 3.26 9.99
C LEU A 28 -4.66 2.72 10.25
N VAL A 29 -4.83 1.38 10.42
CA VAL A 29 -6.13 0.80 10.78
C VAL A 29 -6.65 1.42 12.07
N ARG A 30 -5.82 1.53 13.14
CA ARG A 30 -6.22 2.19 14.40
C ARG A 30 -6.59 3.66 14.21
N HIS A 31 -5.95 4.35 13.28
CA HIS A 31 -6.21 5.76 13.02
C HIS A 31 -7.55 5.97 12.30
N TYR A 32 -7.85 5.13 11.31
CA TYR A 32 -9.06 5.28 10.49
C TYR A 32 -10.29 4.64 11.14
N ALA A 33 -10.18 3.48 11.78
CA ALA A 33 -11.31 2.71 12.31
C ALA A 33 -12.30 3.48 13.19
N PRO A 34 -11.92 4.47 14.03
CA PRO A 34 -12.87 5.26 14.81
C PRO A 34 -13.69 6.26 13.98
N LYS A 35 -13.31 6.51 12.71
CA LYS A 35 -13.85 7.60 11.89
C LYS A 35 -14.50 7.12 10.60
N THR A 36 -14.13 5.93 10.13
CA THR A 36 -14.51 5.40 8.81
C THR A 36 -14.84 3.92 8.91
N GLU A 37 -15.54 3.40 7.93
CA GLU A 37 -15.67 1.95 7.72
C GLU A 37 -14.31 1.42 7.23
N THR A 38 -13.56 0.81 8.15
CA THR A 38 -12.16 0.42 7.88
C THR A 38 -12.02 -1.08 7.79
N THR A 39 -11.48 -1.56 6.66
CA THR A 39 -11.08 -2.94 6.45
C THR A 39 -9.55 -3.06 6.40
N GLY A 40 -8.99 -4.00 7.15
CA GLY A 40 -7.56 -4.30 7.15
C GLY A 40 -7.28 -5.70 6.60
N TRP A 41 -6.43 -5.81 5.58
CA TRP A 41 -6.01 -7.10 5.04
C TRP A 41 -4.66 -7.55 5.60
N TYR A 42 -4.58 -8.81 6.01
CA TYR A 42 -3.33 -9.50 6.36
C TYR A 42 -3.16 -10.79 5.55
N ALA A 43 -1.93 -11.23 5.32
CA ALA A 43 -1.66 -12.49 4.61
C ALA A 43 -1.41 -13.68 5.58
N LYS A 44 -0.43 -13.54 6.50
CA LYS A 44 0.06 -14.65 7.33
C LYS A 44 -0.25 -14.49 8.81
N ASN A 45 -0.05 -13.30 9.36
CA ASN A 45 -0.12 -13.04 10.79
C ASN A 45 -1.46 -12.36 11.13
N PRO A 46 -2.43 -13.07 11.75
CA PRO A 46 -3.70 -12.46 12.12
C PRO A 46 -3.49 -11.42 13.22
N ILE A 47 -4.29 -10.36 13.16
CA ILE A 47 -4.38 -9.33 14.21
C ILE A 47 -5.83 -9.04 14.50
N THR A 48 -6.08 -8.37 15.61
CA THR A 48 -7.40 -7.83 15.96
C THR A 48 -7.25 -6.36 16.31
N ILE A 49 -8.05 -5.51 15.69
CA ILE A 49 -8.09 -4.06 15.98
C ILE A 49 -9.54 -3.67 16.18
N ALA A 50 -9.83 -3.01 17.29
CA ALA A 50 -11.19 -2.57 17.60
C ALA A 50 -11.76 -1.64 16.52
N CYS A 51 -13.04 -1.74 16.27
CA CYS A 51 -13.79 -0.92 15.30
C CYS A 51 -13.36 -1.09 13.83
N ALA A 52 -12.55 -2.12 13.50
CA ALA A 52 -12.16 -2.43 12.13
C ALA A 52 -12.54 -3.86 11.77
N GLU A 53 -12.88 -4.09 10.50
CA GLU A 53 -12.97 -5.43 9.94
C GLU A 53 -11.57 -5.90 9.54
N ILE A 54 -11.13 -7.07 10.03
CA ILE A 54 -9.80 -7.61 9.74
C ILE A 54 -9.95 -8.94 9.03
N GLU A 55 -9.46 -9.00 7.80
CA GLU A 55 -9.62 -10.14 6.91
C GLU A 55 -8.29 -10.72 6.48
N LYS A 56 -8.26 -12.04 6.33
CA LYS A 56 -7.16 -12.71 5.63
C LYS A 56 -7.38 -12.55 4.13
N ASN A 57 -6.46 -11.88 3.46
CA ASN A 57 -6.46 -11.73 2.01
C ASN A 57 -5.02 -11.73 1.50
N ASP A 58 -4.70 -12.65 0.60
CA ASP A 58 -3.40 -12.66 -0.07
C ASP A 58 -3.49 -11.77 -1.32
N ILE A 59 -2.74 -10.69 -1.33
CA ILE A 59 -2.75 -9.72 -2.44
C ILE A 59 -2.28 -10.31 -3.77
N THR A 60 -1.64 -11.47 -3.77
CA THR A 60 -1.21 -12.17 -5.00
C THR A 60 -2.33 -13.02 -5.62
N ASP A 61 -3.41 -13.28 -4.88
CA ASP A 61 -4.61 -13.93 -5.39
C ASP A 61 -5.57 -12.89 -5.99
N GLN A 62 -5.42 -12.63 -7.29
CA GLN A 62 -6.20 -11.62 -8.01
C GLN A 62 -7.70 -11.88 -7.98
N GLN A 63 -8.13 -13.15 -7.93
CA GLN A 63 -9.54 -13.48 -7.85
C GLN A 63 -10.12 -13.13 -6.48
N ALA A 64 -9.44 -13.53 -5.41
CA ALA A 64 -9.85 -13.18 -4.05
C ALA A 64 -9.84 -11.66 -3.82
N VAL A 65 -8.82 -10.97 -4.33
CA VAL A 65 -8.72 -9.50 -4.29
C VAL A 65 -9.91 -8.86 -5.00
N SER A 66 -10.24 -9.28 -6.22
CA SER A 66 -11.37 -8.72 -6.99
C SER A 66 -12.70 -8.88 -6.24
N GLN A 67 -12.99 -10.10 -5.76
CA GLN A 67 -14.22 -10.38 -5.01
C GLN A 67 -14.33 -9.55 -3.73
N ALA A 68 -13.22 -9.40 -3.01
CA ALA A 68 -13.19 -8.60 -1.79
C ALA A 68 -13.39 -7.11 -2.09
N LEU A 69 -12.76 -6.57 -3.13
CA LEU A 69 -12.93 -5.17 -3.55
C LEU A 69 -14.34 -4.87 -4.03
N GLU A 70 -14.98 -5.79 -4.76
CA GLU A 70 -16.38 -5.66 -5.18
C GLU A 70 -17.34 -5.59 -3.98
N ARG A 71 -17.05 -6.32 -2.91
CA ARG A 71 -17.82 -6.30 -1.67
C ARG A 71 -17.57 -5.06 -0.82
N ILE A 72 -16.31 -4.67 -0.65
CA ILE A 72 -15.91 -3.54 0.21
C ILE A 72 -16.25 -2.20 -0.43
N GLN A 73 -16.01 -2.04 -1.75
CA GLN A 73 -16.18 -0.78 -2.46
C GLN A 73 -15.47 0.38 -1.76
N PRO A 74 -14.13 0.32 -1.58
CA PRO A 74 -13.41 1.34 -0.82
C PRO A 74 -13.33 2.67 -1.59
N ASP A 75 -13.36 3.79 -0.87
CA ASP A 75 -13.06 5.13 -1.40
C ASP A 75 -11.55 5.42 -1.39
N LEU A 76 -10.83 4.74 -0.48
CA LEU A 76 -9.40 4.87 -0.30
C LEU A 76 -8.77 3.50 -0.06
N ILE A 77 -7.72 3.18 -0.82
CA ILE A 77 -6.85 2.03 -0.58
C ILE A 77 -5.47 2.53 -0.16
N VAL A 78 -5.04 2.17 1.06
CA VAL A 78 -3.67 2.42 1.51
C VAL A 78 -2.88 1.11 1.45
N HIS A 79 -1.98 1.02 0.49
CA HIS A 79 -1.24 -0.20 0.20
C HIS A 79 0.09 -0.23 0.97
N CYS A 80 0.10 -0.96 2.11
CA CYS A 80 1.27 -1.15 2.97
C CYS A 80 1.84 -2.58 2.89
N ALA A 81 1.15 -3.51 2.23
CA ALA A 81 1.65 -4.87 2.09
C ALA A 81 2.86 -4.91 1.15
N ALA A 82 3.92 -5.53 1.60
CA ALA A 82 5.12 -5.75 0.80
C ALA A 82 6.01 -6.86 1.41
N ALA A 83 6.79 -7.50 0.57
CA ALA A 83 7.97 -8.26 1.00
C ALA A 83 9.13 -7.28 1.16
N THR A 84 9.50 -6.96 2.41
CA THR A 84 10.45 -5.89 2.73
C THR A 84 11.84 -6.39 3.12
N ASN A 85 12.02 -7.71 3.32
CA ASN A 85 13.33 -8.28 3.60
C ASN A 85 14.17 -8.30 2.31
N VAL A 86 15.19 -7.45 2.25
CA VAL A 86 16.04 -7.26 1.06
C VAL A 86 16.73 -8.56 0.65
N GLU A 87 17.33 -9.27 1.61
CA GLU A 87 18.01 -10.53 1.34
C GLU A 87 17.05 -11.61 0.79
N TRP A 88 15.85 -11.70 1.37
CA TRP A 88 14.84 -12.61 0.86
C TRP A 88 14.42 -12.25 -0.56
N CYS A 89 14.26 -10.96 -0.88
CA CYS A 89 13.92 -10.49 -2.23
C CYS A 89 15.01 -10.84 -3.25
N GLU A 90 16.29 -10.76 -2.87
CA GLU A 90 17.41 -11.18 -3.72
C GLU A 90 17.40 -12.69 -3.98
N GLN A 91 17.08 -13.47 -2.96
CA GLN A 91 17.03 -14.94 -3.05
C GLN A 91 15.76 -15.46 -3.74
N ASN A 92 14.67 -14.67 -3.77
CA ASN A 92 13.37 -15.07 -4.30
C ASN A 92 12.79 -13.99 -5.25
N PRO A 93 13.48 -13.66 -6.36
CA PRO A 93 13.11 -12.51 -7.20
C PRO A 93 11.71 -12.60 -7.80
N ASP A 94 11.28 -13.78 -8.24
CA ASP A 94 9.96 -13.98 -8.84
C ASP A 94 8.83 -13.79 -7.81
N ALA A 95 9.01 -14.33 -6.59
CA ALA A 95 8.04 -14.15 -5.52
C ALA A 95 8.01 -12.70 -5.02
N ALA A 96 9.17 -12.05 -4.93
CA ALA A 96 9.27 -10.64 -4.58
C ALA A 96 8.56 -9.76 -5.63
N LYS A 97 8.75 -10.03 -6.91
CA LYS A 97 8.06 -9.34 -8.00
C LYS A 97 6.55 -9.56 -7.95
N ALA A 98 6.10 -10.79 -7.71
CA ALA A 98 4.67 -11.09 -7.62
C ALA A 98 4.00 -10.28 -6.49
N ILE A 99 4.65 -10.16 -5.32
CA ILE A 99 4.11 -9.44 -4.16
C ILE A 99 4.25 -7.92 -4.33
N ASN A 100 5.45 -7.43 -4.69
CA ASN A 100 5.77 -6.00 -4.62
C ASN A 100 5.41 -5.22 -5.89
N GLU A 101 5.35 -5.88 -7.04
CA GLU A 101 5.08 -5.23 -8.32
C GLU A 101 3.72 -5.66 -8.88
N THR A 102 3.57 -6.94 -9.26
CA THR A 102 2.36 -7.42 -9.96
C THR A 102 1.08 -7.24 -9.12
N ALA A 103 1.13 -7.57 -7.82
CA ALA A 103 -0.03 -7.39 -6.95
C ALA A 103 -0.35 -5.90 -6.72
N THR A 104 0.67 -5.03 -6.63
CA THR A 104 0.48 -3.59 -6.48
C THR A 104 -0.13 -2.97 -7.74
N GLU A 105 0.38 -3.33 -8.93
CA GLU A 105 -0.17 -2.91 -10.21
C GLU A 105 -1.64 -3.30 -10.33
N PHE A 106 -1.97 -4.56 -10.06
CA PHE A 106 -3.35 -5.05 -10.08
C PHE A 106 -4.26 -4.28 -9.12
N LEU A 107 -3.81 -4.02 -7.88
CA LEU A 107 -4.56 -3.22 -6.90
C LEU A 107 -4.78 -1.77 -7.36
N ALA A 108 -3.78 -1.15 -7.99
CA ALA A 108 -3.89 0.22 -8.52
C ALA A 108 -4.89 0.28 -9.70
N GLU A 109 -4.87 -0.71 -10.60
CA GLU A 109 -5.85 -0.83 -11.67
C GLU A 109 -7.27 -0.98 -11.12
N LYS A 110 -7.47 -1.86 -10.14
CA LYS A 110 -8.76 -2.04 -9.47
C LYS A 110 -9.22 -0.79 -8.71
N ALA A 111 -8.33 -0.07 -8.06
CA ALA A 111 -8.65 1.22 -7.44
C ALA A 111 -9.18 2.22 -8.47
N LYS A 112 -8.55 2.29 -9.65
CA LYS A 112 -8.99 3.14 -10.75
C LYS A 112 -10.37 2.74 -11.28
N GLU A 113 -10.63 1.45 -11.46
CA GLU A 113 -11.95 0.93 -11.89
C GLU A 113 -13.05 1.33 -10.89
N LEU A 114 -12.76 1.29 -9.60
CA LEU A 114 -13.68 1.68 -8.51
C LEU A 114 -13.74 3.19 -8.26
N SER A 115 -12.94 4.00 -8.96
CA SER A 115 -12.75 5.42 -8.67
C SER A 115 -12.26 5.68 -7.23
N ALA A 116 -11.58 4.71 -6.62
CA ALA A 116 -10.96 4.82 -5.32
C ALA A 116 -9.61 5.54 -5.42
N LYS A 117 -9.26 6.30 -4.38
CA LYS A 117 -7.89 6.81 -4.25
C LYS A 117 -6.95 5.66 -3.90
N PHE A 118 -5.77 5.66 -4.48
CA PHE A 118 -4.73 4.69 -4.18
C PHE A 118 -3.49 5.38 -3.60
N VAL A 119 -3.07 4.95 -2.41
CA VAL A 119 -1.85 5.42 -1.76
C VAL A 119 -0.88 4.26 -1.66
N PHE A 120 0.25 4.39 -2.33
CA PHE A 120 1.32 3.40 -2.34
C PHE A 120 2.43 3.77 -1.37
N THR A 121 2.85 2.82 -0.53
CA THR A 121 3.99 3.01 0.38
C THR A 121 5.28 2.62 -0.32
N SER A 122 6.11 3.62 -0.65
CA SER A 122 7.46 3.42 -1.18
C SER A 122 8.52 3.38 -0.07
N THR A 123 9.78 3.64 -0.41
CA THR A 123 10.93 3.55 0.48
C THR A 123 11.99 4.58 0.11
N ASP A 124 12.74 5.06 1.09
CA ASP A 124 13.94 5.89 0.88
C ASP A 124 15.08 5.13 0.19
N SER A 125 15.08 3.81 0.27
CA SER A 125 16.06 2.94 -0.40
C SER A 125 16.01 3.02 -1.93
N VAL A 126 15.05 3.75 -2.52
CA VAL A 126 15.05 4.09 -3.95
C VAL A 126 16.24 4.98 -4.33
N PHE A 127 16.89 5.62 -3.37
CA PHE A 127 18.09 6.43 -3.55
C PHE A 127 19.36 5.68 -3.15
N ASP A 128 20.52 6.11 -3.67
CA ASP A 128 21.82 5.47 -3.47
C ASP A 128 22.52 5.81 -2.13
N GLY A 129 21.95 6.70 -1.32
CA GLY A 129 22.51 7.10 -0.02
C GLY A 129 23.77 7.99 -0.11
N ASN A 130 24.19 8.43 -1.30
CA ASN A 130 25.38 9.25 -1.48
C ASN A 130 25.17 10.74 -1.17
N SER A 131 23.93 11.16 -0.90
CA SER A 131 23.59 12.52 -0.49
C SER A 131 22.95 12.52 0.91
N SER A 132 23.19 13.58 1.67
CA SER A 132 22.51 13.81 2.95
C SER A 132 21.07 14.28 2.81
N LYS A 133 20.65 14.68 1.62
CA LYS A 133 19.30 15.16 1.30
C LYS A 133 18.93 14.75 -0.12
N TYR A 134 17.72 14.25 -0.27
CA TYR A 134 17.09 13.98 -1.55
C TYR A 134 15.78 14.75 -1.64
N ALA A 135 15.46 15.24 -2.82
CA ALA A 135 14.20 15.91 -3.16
C ALA A 135 13.31 14.99 -4.00
N GLU A 136 12.02 15.34 -4.11
CA GLU A 136 11.03 14.55 -4.86
C GLU A 136 11.38 14.31 -6.33
N PHE A 137 12.16 15.22 -6.93
CA PHE A 137 12.54 15.14 -8.34
C PHE A 137 13.94 14.58 -8.57
N ASP A 138 14.64 14.16 -7.52
CA ASP A 138 15.95 13.54 -7.68
C ASP A 138 15.79 12.15 -8.34
N PRO A 139 16.65 11.81 -9.30
CA PRO A 139 16.53 10.54 -10.00
C PRO A 139 16.80 9.37 -9.04
N PRO A 140 15.92 8.36 -8.96
CA PRO A 140 16.16 7.19 -8.14
C PRO A 140 17.36 6.39 -8.66
N LYS A 141 18.15 5.84 -7.73
CA LYS A 141 19.31 4.98 -7.98
C LYS A 141 19.32 3.80 -7.01
N PRO A 142 18.37 2.87 -7.14
CA PRO A 142 18.23 1.74 -6.23
C PRO A 142 19.46 0.81 -6.28
N LEU A 143 19.90 0.32 -5.12
CA LEU A 143 21.07 -0.54 -4.99
C LEU A 143 20.74 -2.03 -4.80
N ASN A 144 19.47 -2.40 -4.74
CA ASN A 144 19.02 -3.78 -4.55
C ASN A 144 17.71 -4.06 -5.28
N SER A 145 17.34 -5.34 -5.38
CA SER A 145 16.15 -5.80 -6.11
C SER A 145 14.86 -5.26 -5.50
N TYR A 146 14.76 -5.20 -4.17
CA TYR A 146 13.61 -4.64 -3.47
C TYR A 146 13.36 -3.19 -3.85
N ALA A 147 14.38 -2.35 -3.73
CA ALA A 147 14.30 -0.93 -4.08
C ALA A 147 14.04 -0.72 -5.58
N SER A 148 14.69 -1.53 -6.44
CA SER A 148 14.43 -1.51 -7.89
C SER A 148 12.99 -1.85 -8.24
N GLY A 149 12.38 -2.81 -7.53
CA GLY A 149 10.96 -3.14 -7.65
C GLY A 149 10.08 -1.95 -7.25
N LYS A 150 10.37 -1.30 -6.12
CA LYS A 150 9.64 -0.10 -5.68
C LYS A 150 9.71 1.02 -6.71
N VAL A 151 10.89 1.32 -7.29
CA VAL A 151 11.03 2.32 -8.36
C VAL A 151 10.20 1.98 -9.60
N ARG A 152 10.14 0.70 -10.00
CA ARG A 152 9.29 0.29 -11.13
C ARG A 152 7.81 0.51 -10.81
N THR A 153 7.39 0.16 -9.61
CA THR A 153 6.01 0.28 -9.17
C THR A 153 5.56 1.73 -9.03
N GLU A 154 6.41 2.65 -8.53
CA GLU A 154 6.11 4.09 -8.47
C GLU A 154 5.71 4.70 -9.83
N LYS A 155 6.15 4.10 -10.93
CA LYS A 155 5.83 4.56 -12.28
C LYS A 155 4.50 4.02 -12.82
N LEU A 156 3.92 3.04 -12.14
CA LEU A 156 2.71 2.33 -12.56
C LEU A 156 1.47 2.80 -11.79
N VAL A 157 1.67 3.48 -10.64
CA VAL A 157 0.61 3.88 -9.71
C VAL A 157 0.34 5.37 -9.73
#